data_dd81b1763e5fa00a15f4f099f2d41ee9
#
_entry.id   dd81b1763e5fa00a15f4f099f2d41ee9
#
_cell.length_a   1.000
_cell.length_b   1.000
_cell.length_c   1.000
_cell.angle_alpha   90.00
_cell.angle_beta   90.00
_cell.angle_gamma   90.00
#
_symmetry.space_group_name_H-M   'P 1'
#
loop_
_entity.id
_entity.type
_entity.pdbx_description
1 polymer ?
#
loop_
_entity_poly.entity_id
_entity_poly.type
_entity_poly.pdbx_seq_one_letter_code
_entity_poly.pdbx_strand_id
1 'polypeptide(L)'
;MKMLIVDDSKAMRNFLQHIAGELSFQTEEAEDGREGLKKILNNDPLDPFAVALVDWEMPNMNGLELVRTVRHNRDFNSLKLMMVTIQNSAEHVTAALAAGADDFLMKPVTKELLAEKLQILGMV
;
A
#
# COMPACT_ATOMS: atom_id res chain seq x y z
N MET A 1 5.38 13.66 3.14
CA MET A 1 5.26 12.56 2.16
C MET A 1 3.80 12.13 2.03
N LYS A 2 3.44 11.64 0.88
CA LYS A 2 2.07 11.26 0.56
C LYS A 2 1.93 9.75 0.47
N MET A 3 0.88 9.21 1.08
CA MET A 3 0.59 7.78 1.16
C MET A 3 -0.79 7.50 0.55
N LEU A 4 -0.87 6.46 -0.26
CA LEU A 4 -2.15 5.94 -0.75
C LEU A 4 -2.55 4.73 0.08
N ILE A 5 -3.79 4.69 0.52
CA ILE A 5 -4.34 3.57 1.28
C ILE A 5 -5.44 2.91 0.44
N VAL A 6 -5.21 1.67 0.05
CA VAL A 6 -6.13 0.90 -0.81
C VAL A 6 -6.69 -0.26 0.00
N ASP A 7 -7.94 -0.16 0.40
CA ASP A 7 -8.63 -1.17 1.22
C ASP A 7 -10.13 -1.02 1.00
N ASP A 8 -10.87 -2.11 0.89
CA ASP A 8 -12.31 -2.08 0.69
C ASP A 8 -13.10 -1.79 1.97
N SER A 9 -12.46 -1.88 3.13
CA SER A 9 -13.07 -1.55 4.42
C SER A 9 -12.88 -0.07 4.75
N LYS A 10 -13.98 0.67 4.83
CA LYS A 10 -13.93 2.08 5.24
C LYS A 10 -13.35 2.24 6.64
N ALA A 11 -13.71 1.35 7.56
CA ALA A 11 -13.20 1.38 8.93
C ALA A 11 -11.68 1.20 8.94
N MET A 12 -11.15 0.28 8.14
CA MET A 12 -9.71 0.06 8.04
C MET A 12 -9.03 1.26 7.40
N ARG A 13 -9.59 1.84 6.32
CA ARG A 13 -9.03 3.05 5.73
C ARG A 13 -8.93 4.19 6.73
N ASN A 14 -10.00 4.42 7.49
CA ASN A 14 -10.01 5.48 8.51
C ASN A 14 -8.94 5.24 9.58
N PHE A 15 -8.79 4.01 10.03
CA PHE A 15 -7.78 3.64 11.01
C PHE A 15 -6.36 3.86 10.46
N LEU A 16 -6.09 3.39 9.26
CA LEU A 16 -4.77 3.54 8.63
C LEU A 16 -4.45 5.01 8.35
N GLN A 17 -5.43 5.80 7.92
CA GLN A 17 -5.24 7.24 7.74
C GLN A 17 -4.89 7.94 9.05
N HIS A 18 -5.54 7.52 10.14
CA HIS A 18 -5.28 8.12 11.46
C HIS A 18 -3.84 7.85 11.90
N ILE A 19 -3.40 6.59 11.87
CA ILE A 19 -2.04 6.26 12.31
C ILE A 19 -0.97 6.81 11.35
N ALA A 20 -1.23 6.83 10.05
CA ALA A 20 -0.33 7.43 9.08
C ALA A 20 -0.20 8.94 9.29
N GLY A 21 -1.29 9.62 9.61
CA GLY A 21 -1.29 11.04 9.95
C GLY A 21 -0.44 11.34 11.18
N GLU A 22 -0.48 10.47 12.18
CA GLU A 22 0.38 10.58 13.35
C GLU A 22 1.86 10.41 13.02
N LEU A 23 2.17 9.75 11.91
CA LEU A 23 3.54 9.61 11.39
C LEU A 23 3.88 10.67 10.35
N SER A 24 3.06 11.73 10.26
CA SER A 24 3.27 12.90 9.41
C SER A 24 3.08 12.65 7.90
N PHE A 25 2.32 11.62 7.54
CA PHE A 25 1.94 11.39 6.15
C PHE A 25 0.64 12.12 5.79
N GLN A 26 0.61 12.70 4.61
CA GLN A 26 -0.64 13.07 3.96
C GLN A 26 -1.19 11.84 3.27
N THR A 27 -2.49 11.58 3.39
CA THR A 27 -3.08 10.35 2.87
C THR A 27 -4.17 10.61 1.85
N GLU A 28 -4.28 9.72 0.89
CA GLU A 28 -5.44 9.55 0.02
C GLU A 28 -5.91 8.12 0.12
N GLU A 29 -7.16 7.85 -0.21
CA GLU A 29 -7.74 6.51 -0.09
C GLU A 29 -8.35 6.03 -1.40
N ALA A 30 -8.40 4.73 -1.55
CA ALA A 30 -9.09 4.04 -2.63
C ALA A 30 -9.81 2.81 -2.05
N GLU A 31 -11.00 2.51 -2.57
CA GLU A 31 -11.83 1.44 -2.03
C GLU A 31 -11.63 0.08 -2.69
N ASP A 32 -10.88 0.03 -3.78
CA ASP A 32 -10.49 -1.21 -4.45
C ASP A 32 -9.24 -1.02 -5.28
N GLY A 33 -8.76 -2.11 -5.87
CA GLY A 33 -7.54 -2.07 -6.67
C GLY A 33 -7.67 -1.22 -7.94
N ARG A 34 -8.84 -1.18 -8.57
CA ARG A 34 -9.06 -0.35 -9.75
C ARG A 34 -8.96 1.14 -9.44
N GLU A 35 -9.62 1.56 -8.37
CA GLU A 35 -9.54 2.95 -7.94
C GLU A 35 -8.11 3.30 -7.51
N GLY A 36 -7.44 2.37 -6.81
CA GLY A 36 -6.04 2.53 -6.44
C GLY A 36 -5.13 2.72 -7.64
N LEU A 37 -5.28 1.89 -8.66
CA LEU A 37 -4.51 2.00 -9.90
C LEU A 37 -4.78 3.34 -10.58
N LYS A 38 -6.05 3.74 -10.67
CA LYS A 38 -6.42 5.02 -11.28
C LYS A 38 -5.75 6.19 -10.57
N LYS A 39 -5.75 6.19 -9.25
CA LYS A 39 -5.11 7.25 -8.47
C LYS A 39 -3.59 7.28 -8.66
N ILE A 40 -2.95 6.12 -8.75
CA ILE A 40 -1.51 6.04 -9.01
C ILE A 40 -1.20 6.59 -10.40
N LEU A 41 -1.94 6.19 -11.42
CA LEU A 41 -1.72 6.62 -12.80
C LEU A 41 -1.97 8.12 -13.00
N ASN A 42 -2.91 8.70 -12.27
CA ASN A 42 -3.29 10.12 -12.36
C ASN A 42 -2.64 10.99 -11.30
N ASN A 43 -1.68 10.45 -10.59
CA ASN A 43 -0.95 11.15 -9.55
C ASN A 43 -0.16 12.34 -10.13
N ASP A 44 -0.10 13.43 -9.36
CA ASP A 44 0.70 14.59 -9.71
C ASP A 44 2.19 14.24 -9.66
N PRO A 45 2.94 14.36 -10.78
CA PRO A 45 4.36 14.04 -10.79
C PRO A 45 5.19 14.94 -9.85
N LEU A 46 4.66 16.11 -9.49
CA LEU A 46 5.33 17.03 -8.57
C LEU A 46 5.05 16.72 -7.10
N ASP A 47 4.06 15.88 -6.84
CA ASP A 47 3.70 15.44 -5.48
C ASP A 47 3.29 13.96 -5.52
N PRO A 48 4.24 13.06 -5.82
CA PRO A 48 3.93 11.63 -5.99
C PRO A 48 3.64 10.94 -4.66
N PHE A 49 2.93 9.81 -4.74
CA PHE A 49 2.86 8.90 -3.60
C PHE A 49 4.24 8.31 -3.32
N ALA A 50 4.67 8.40 -2.07
CA ALA A 50 5.91 7.77 -1.63
C ALA A 50 5.70 6.28 -1.36
N VAL A 51 4.52 5.93 -0.86
CA VAL A 51 4.16 4.56 -0.48
C VAL A 51 2.67 4.33 -0.68
N ALA A 52 2.30 3.09 -1.01
CA ALA A 52 0.92 2.64 -1.02
C ALA A 52 0.77 1.44 -0.10
N LEU A 53 -0.21 1.48 0.78
CA LEU A 53 -0.64 0.35 1.59
C LEU A 53 -1.79 -0.32 0.85
N VAL A 54 -1.64 -1.59 0.51
CA VAL A 54 -2.56 -2.29 -0.39
C VAL A 54 -3.09 -3.55 0.28
N ASP A 55 -4.39 -3.58 0.56
CA ASP A 55 -5.05 -4.78 1.06
C ASP A 55 -5.02 -5.87 -0.02
N TRP A 56 -4.83 -7.11 0.40
CA TRP A 56 -4.75 -8.23 -0.54
C TRP A 56 -6.10 -8.54 -1.17
N GLU A 57 -7.12 -8.71 -0.34
CA GLU A 57 -8.43 -9.15 -0.82
C GLU A 57 -9.39 -7.97 -0.97
N MET A 58 -9.70 -7.64 -2.23
CA MET A 58 -10.59 -6.56 -2.59
C MET A 58 -11.40 -6.95 -3.81
N PRO A 59 -12.61 -6.37 -3.99
CA PRO A 59 -13.37 -6.59 -5.21
C PRO A 59 -12.72 -5.92 -6.42
N ASN A 60 -13.13 -6.31 -7.60
CA ASN A 60 -12.74 -5.76 -8.91
C ASN A 60 -11.28 -6.06 -9.29
N MET A 61 -10.33 -5.64 -8.47
CA MET A 61 -8.91 -5.93 -8.64
C MET A 61 -8.31 -6.13 -7.27
N ASN A 62 -7.75 -7.31 -6.99
CA ASN A 62 -7.12 -7.58 -5.70
C ASN A 62 -5.75 -6.91 -5.60
N GLY A 63 -5.19 -6.92 -4.39
CA GLY A 63 -3.93 -6.24 -4.12
C GLY A 63 -2.75 -6.80 -4.90
N LEU A 64 -2.70 -8.11 -5.11
CA LEU A 64 -1.63 -8.73 -5.86
C LEU A 64 -1.65 -8.29 -7.33
N GLU A 65 -2.83 -8.26 -7.93
CA GLU A 65 -3.02 -7.76 -9.30
C GLU A 65 -2.62 -6.30 -9.43
N LEU A 66 -3.00 -5.48 -8.45
CA LEU A 66 -2.62 -4.07 -8.43
C LEU A 66 -1.11 -3.91 -8.41
N VAL A 67 -0.43 -4.62 -7.51
CA VAL A 67 1.04 -4.56 -7.39
C VAL A 67 1.71 -4.98 -8.69
N ARG A 68 1.27 -6.09 -9.29
CA ARG A 68 1.81 -6.53 -10.58
C ARG A 68 1.63 -5.49 -11.67
N THR A 69 0.44 -4.91 -11.76
CA THR A 69 0.13 -3.90 -12.78
C THR A 69 1.00 -2.66 -12.62
N VAL A 70 1.15 -2.18 -11.40
CA VAL A 70 1.98 -1.01 -11.11
C VAL A 70 3.45 -1.28 -11.46
N ARG A 71 3.96 -2.46 -11.12
CA ARG A 71 5.37 -2.82 -11.37
C ARG A 71 5.69 -3.05 -12.84
N HIS A 72 4.69 -3.27 -13.69
CA HIS A 72 4.90 -3.32 -15.15
C HIS A 72 5.22 -1.93 -15.74
N ASN A 73 4.91 -0.86 -15.03
CA ASN A 73 5.18 0.50 -15.48
C ASN A 73 6.39 1.04 -14.70
N ARG A 74 7.51 1.23 -15.42
CA ARG A 74 8.78 1.69 -14.81
C ARG A 74 8.70 3.08 -14.22
N ASP A 75 7.73 3.89 -14.63
CA ASP A 75 7.53 5.24 -14.08
C ASP A 75 7.21 5.19 -12.56
N PHE A 76 6.75 4.05 -12.07
CA PHE A 76 6.39 3.84 -10.66
C PHE A 76 7.38 2.97 -9.88
N ASN A 77 8.60 2.79 -10.39
CA ASN A 77 9.60 1.97 -9.69
C ASN A 77 9.99 2.53 -8.32
N SER A 78 9.88 3.84 -8.13
CA SER A 78 10.21 4.47 -6.85
C SER A 78 9.08 4.46 -5.84
N LEU A 79 7.85 4.16 -6.27
CA LEU A 79 6.72 4.01 -5.36
C LEU A 79 6.89 2.73 -4.55
N LYS A 80 6.93 2.86 -3.23
CA LYS A 80 6.99 1.69 -2.34
C LYS A 80 5.60 1.07 -2.22
N LEU A 81 5.52 -0.24 -2.40
CA LEU A 81 4.27 -0.98 -2.31
C LEU A 81 4.34 -1.94 -1.14
N MET A 82 3.44 -1.77 -0.19
CA MET A 82 3.36 -2.61 1.01
C MET A 82 2.02 -3.32 1.04
N MET A 83 2.05 -4.65 1.02
CA MET A 83 0.83 -5.45 1.16
C MET A 83 0.37 -5.45 2.61
N VAL A 84 -0.91 -5.23 2.84
CA VAL A 84 -1.53 -5.31 4.18
C VAL A 84 -2.48 -6.49 4.17
N THR A 85 -2.23 -7.49 5.02
CA THR A 85 -2.93 -8.77 4.88
C THR A 85 -2.99 -9.57 6.17
N ILE A 86 -4.00 -10.48 6.27
CA ILE A 86 -4.02 -11.53 7.27
C ILE A 86 -3.30 -12.79 6.80
N GLN A 87 -2.92 -12.84 5.53
CA GLN A 87 -2.25 -14.00 4.93
C GLN A 87 -0.77 -14.00 5.30
N ASN A 88 -0.33 -15.00 6.06
CA ASN A 88 1.04 -15.06 6.57
C ASN A 88 1.80 -16.32 6.13
N SER A 89 1.25 -17.11 5.22
CA SER A 89 1.96 -18.28 4.71
C SER A 89 3.16 -17.87 3.87
N ALA A 90 4.18 -18.72 3.83
CA ALA A 90 5.36 -18.48 3.00
C ALA A 90 4.99 -18.30 1.53
N GLU A 91 3.97 -19.00 1.07
CA GLU A 91 3.48 -18.89 -0.32
C GLU A 91 2.93 -17.49 -0.62
N HIS A 92 2.14 -16.92 0.29
CA HIS A 92 1.59 -15.58 0.12
C HIS A 92 2.68 -14.51 0.17
N VAL A 93 3.60 -14.60 1.11
CA VAL A 93 4.72 -13.67 1.23
C VAL A 93 5.57 -13.73 -0.04
N THR A 94 5.91 -14.93 -0.51
CA THR A 94 6.70 -15.12 -1.72
C THR A 94 5.98 -14.55 -2.94
N ALA A 95 4.67 -14.79 -3.07
CA ALA A 95 3.88 -14.26 -4.18
C ALA A 95 3.85 -12.72 -4.19
N ALA A 96 3.72 -12.10 -3.03
CA ALA A 96 3.72 -10.64 -2.91
C ALA A 96 5.06 -10.04 -3.35
N LEU A 97 6.16 -10.59 -2.84
CA LEU A 97 7.50 -10.11 -3.19
C LEU A 97 7.82 -10.37 -4.66
N ALA A 98 7.44 -11.54 -5.19
CA ALA A 98 7.62 -11.85 -6.61
C ALA A 98 6.80 -10.94 -7.52
N ALA A 99 5.65 -10.47 -7.08
CA ALA A 99 4.83 -9.50 -7.82
C ALA A 99 5.43 -8.10 -7.84
N GLY A 100 6.35 -7.80 -6.91
CA GLY A 100 7.03 -6.51 -6.84
C GLY A 100 6.70 -5.69 -5.62
N ALA A 101 6.03 -6.26 -4.60
CA ALA A 101 5.86 -5.59 -3.31
C ALA A 101 7.20 -5.45 -2.60
N ASP A 102 7.39 -4.33 -1.94
CA ASP A 102 8.63 -4.06 -1.18
C ASP A 102 8.61 -4.71 0.20
N ASP A 103 7.45 -4.84 0.79
CA ASP A 103 7.27 -5.47 2.09
C ASP A 103 5.79 -5.83 2.29
N PHE A 104 5.49 -6.42 3.42
CA PHE A 104 4.12 -6.72 3.82
C PHE A 104 3.91 -6.36 5.29
N LEU A 105 2.66 -6.14 5.66
CA LEU A 105 2.24 -5.71 6.98
C LEU A 105 1.08 -6.59 7.41
N MET A 106 1.28 -7.32 8.52
CA MET A 106 0.26 -8.24 9.02
C MET A 106 -0.83 -7.49 9.78
N LYS A 107 -2.08 -7.87 9.53
CA LYS A 107 -3.20 -7.45 10.38
C LYS A 107 -3.24 -8.30 11.65
N PRO A 108 -3.56 -7.74 12.82
CA PRO A 108 -3.95 -6.35 13.07
C PRO A 108 -2.75 -5.40 13.02
N VAL A 109 -2.95 -4.26 12.36
CA VAL A 109 -1.91 -3.24 12.19
C VAL A 109 -1.91 -2.32 13.41
N THR A 110 -0.71 -1.99 13.89
CA THR A 110 -0.51 -0.96 14.91
C THR A 110 0.33 0.17 14.34
N LYS A 111 0.27 1.34 14.97
CA LYS A 111 1.12 2.48 14.59
C LYS A 111 2.59 2.11 14.67
N GLU A 112 2.97 1.38 15.74
CA GLU A 112 4.36 0.97 15.97
C GLU A 112 4.85 0.03 14.87
N LEU A 113 4.01 -0.93 14.46
CA LEU A 113 4.34 -1.85 13.38
C LEU A 113 4.47 -1.14 12.05
N LEU A 114 3.56 -0.23 11.74
CA LEU A 114 3.63 0.59 10.53
C LEU A 114 4.90 1.44 10.52
N ALA A 115 5.21 2.10 11.64
CA ALA A 115 6.40 2.92 11.77
C ALA A 115 7.67 2.11 11.54
N GLU A 116 7.75 0.90 12.10
CA GLU A 116 8.89 0.00 11.91
C GLU A 116 9.10 -0.35 10.43
N LYS A 117 8.02 -0.71 9.73
CA LYS A 117 8.09 -1.04 8.31
C LYS A 117 8.48 0.17 7.45
N LEU A 118 7.95 1.34 7.74
CA LEU A 118 8.32 2.57 7.03
C LEU A 118 9.77 2.94 7.27
N GLN A 119 10.28 2.69 8.48
CA GLN A 119 11.69 2.91 8.79
C GLN A 119 12.60 1.98 7.97
N ILE A 120 12.23 0.71 7.84
CA ILE A 120 12.96 -0.26 7.01
C ILE A 120 13.02 0.23 5.55
N LEU A 121 11.94 0.85 5.07
CA LEU A 121 11.88 1.40 3.71
C LEU A 121 12.54 2.78 3.58
N GLY A 122 13.11 3.31 4.65
CA GLY A 122 13.81 4.59 4.63
C GLY A 122 12.90 5.82 4.63
N MET A 123 11.67 5.70 5.09
CA MET A 123 10.66 6.78 5.02
C MET A 123 10.43 7.52 6.34
N VAL A 124 10.99 7.05 7.40
CA VAL A 124 10.94 7.72 8.71
C VAL A 124 12.25 7.56 9.45
#